data_e1c691934b7333e62b9a1868afb3f2ab
#
_entry.id   e1c691934b7333e62b9a1868afb3f2ab
#
_cell.length_a   1.000
_cell.length_b   1.000
_cell.length_c   1.000
_cell.angle_alpha   90.00
_cell.angle_beta   90.00
_cell.angle_gamma   90.00
#
_symmetry.space_group_name_H-M   'P 1'
#
loop_
_entity.id
_entity.type
_entity.pdbx_description
1 polymer ?
#
loop_
_entity_poly.entity_id
_entity_poly.type
_entity_poly.pdbx_seq_one_letter_code
_entity_poly.pdbx_strand_id
1 'polypeptide(L)'
;MVSRIKQIVAKVDVSGLKKDITMAQNVKCYDEDGDEVSQDRIKLDTTKIKVKIGLSRTKTIPFTVETKGTPGKGYVLGSIDYEPKHIEITGAEDDLEKISSIKLANLDISDSTKSIEKTIKASDIKLPDGIAFVKSVDKIKNIVIRANIEKKTKRTLTIPTEQIALINNTKNYDVKFDDSELKVKISGLRSVVDKVVVKDLNPKIDMQLYEPGTHTVQVQLTKIKNMSIEKNVSAKITVE
;
A
#
# COMPACT_ATOMS: atom_id res chain seq x y z
N MET A 1 62.32 -19.52 -3.48
CA MET A 1 61.25 -19.12 -4.40
C MET A 1 59.89 -19.12 -3.73
N VAL A 2 59.51 -20.14 -2.97
CA VAL A 2 58.21 -20.17 -2.25
C VAL A 2 58.08 -19.01 -1.24
N SER A 3 59.18 -18.54 -0.66
CA SER A 3 59.22 -17.42 0.28
C SER A 3 58.85 -16.03 -0.33
N ARG A 4 58.79 -15.92 -1.66
CA ARG A 4 58.38 -14.68 -2.35
C ARG A 4 56.87 -14.61 -2.62
N ILE A 5 56.12 -15.72 -2.48
CA ILE A 5 54.69 -15.73 -2.72
C ILE A 5 54.00 -15.19 -1.48
N LYS A 6 53.26 -14.09 -1.66
CA LYS A 6 52.44 -13.45 -0.63
C LYS A 6 50.98 -13.83 -0.74
N GLN A 7 50.46 -13.95 -1.98
CA GLN A 7 49.07 -14.24 -2.24
C GLN A 7 48.89 -15.23 -3.40
N ILE A 8 47.87 -16.07 -3.29
CA ILE A 8 47.33 -16.87 -4.39
C ILE A 8 45.95 -16.41 -4.68
N VAL A 9 45.70 -15.94 -5.91
CA VAL A 9 44.49 -15.22 -6.28
C VAL A 9 43.86 -15.84 -7.53
N ALA A 10 42.55 -15.99 -7.52
CA ALA A 10 41.77 -16.24 -8.72
C ALA A 10 40.95 -14.98 -9.06
N LYS A 11 41.25 -14.35 -10.19
CA LYS A 11 40.52 -13.16 -10.67
C LYS A 11 39.41 -13.59 -11.59
N VAL A 12 38.19 -13.10 -11.35
CA VAL A 12 37.04 -13.36 -12.20
C VAL A 12 36.46 -12.02 -12.62
N ASP A 13 36.26 -11.84 -13.92
CA ASP A 13 35.52 -10.71 -14.45
C ASP A 13 34.02 -10.99 -14.30
N VAL A 14 33.32 -10.13 -13.57
CA VAL A 14 31.88 -10.21 -13.32
C VAL A 14 31.09 -9.22 -14.17
N SER A 15 31.75 -8.46 -15.06
CA SER A 15 31.14 -7.48 -15.93
C SER A 15 30.13 -8.15 -16.86
N GLY A 16 28.93 -7.57 -16.95
CA GLY A 16 27.89 -8.03 -17.88
C GLY A 16 27.22 -9.36 -17.53
N LEU A 17 27.50 -9.94 -16.35
CA LEU A 17 26.80 -11.14 -15.91
C LEU A 17 25.30 -10.84 -15.71
N LYS A 18 24.44 -11.71 -16.26
CA LYS A 18 22.98 -11.60 -16.15
C LYS A 18 22.32 -12.76 -15.39
N LYS A 19 23.08 -13.77 -15.03
CA LYS A 19 22.63 -14.97 -14.30
C LYS A 19 23.76 -15.56 -13.49
N ASP A 20 23.42 -16.38 -12.52
CA ASP A 20 24.36 -17.16 -11.75
C ASP A 20 25.25 -17.99 -12.67
N ILE A 21 26.53 -17.98 -12.38
CA ILE A 21 27.48 -18.80 -13.13
C ILE A 21 28.36 -19.63 -12.18
N THR A 22 28.79 -20.75 -12.72
CA THR A 22 29.83 -21.57 -12.09
C THR A 22 30.89 -21.80 -13.13
N MET A 23 32.14 -21.43 -12.82
CA MET A 23 33.25 -21.56 -13.75
C MET A 23 34.49 -22.06 -13.04
N ALA A 24 35.38 -22.73 -13.81
CA ALA A 24 36.72 -23.07 -13.35
C ALA A 24 37.65 -21.89 -13.63
N GLN A 25 38.36 -21.43 -12.62
CA GLN A 25 39.29 -20.31 -12.74
C GLN A 25 40.69 -20.73 -12.34
N ASN A 26 41.69 -20.33 -13.14
CA ASN A 26 43.10 -20.56 -12.80
C ASN A 26 43.52 -19.67 -11.63
N VAL A 27 44.32 -20.19 -10.74
CA VAL A 27 44.96 -19.42 -9.68
C VAL A 27 46.28 -18.86 -10.16
N LYS A 28 46.62 -17.65 -9.69
CA LYS A 28 47.91 -17.00 -9.95
C LYS A 28 48.56 -16.63 -8.63
N CYS A 29 49.90 -16.68 -8.62
CA CYS A 29 50.70 -16.31 -7.45
C CYS A 29 51.21 -14.87 -7.62
N TYR A 30 51.17 -14.12 -6.52
CA TYR A 30 51.63 -12.73 -6.49
C TYR A 30 52.61 -12.55 -5.31
N ASP A 31 53.62 -11.70 -5.49
CA ASP A 31 54.57 -11.30 -4.44
C ASP A 31 54.09 -10.14 -3.57
N GLU A 32 54.98 -9.62 -2.72
CA GLU A 32 54.67 -8.49 -1.84
C GLU A 32 54.35 -7.17 -2.59
N ASP A 33 54.98 -7.02 -3.75
CA ASP A 33 54.82 -5.82 -4.58
C ASP A 33 53.57 -5.91 -5.48
N GLY A 34 52.88 -7.06 -5.49
CA GLY A 34 51.71 -7.33 -6.31
C GLY A 34 52.01 -7.79 -7.71
N ASP A 35 53.25 -8.15 -7.99
CA ASP A 35 53.69 -8.66 -9.28
C ASP A 35 53.43 -10.18 -9.38
N GLU A 36 53.03 -10.60 -10.61
CA GLU A 36 52.77 -12.03 -10.88
C GLU A 36 54.05 -12.86 -10.87
N VAL A 37 54.11 -13.85 -9.99
CA VAL A 37 55.22 -14.78 -9.92
C VAL A 37 55.03 -15.93 -10.88
N SER A 38 55.99 -16.15 -11.80
CA SER A 38 55.94 -17.28 -12.73
C SER A 38 55.80 -18.63 -11.99
N GLN A 39 54.87 -19.44 -12.47
CA GLN A 39 54.55 -20.75 -11.90
C GLN A 39 55.43 -21.89 -12.47
N ASP A 40 56.35 -21.62 -13.39
CA ASP A 40 57.16 -22.65 -14.07
C ASP A 40 58.02 -23.51 -13.11
N ARG A 41 58.33 -22.95 -11.94
CA ARG A 41 59.15 -23.62 -10.90
C ARG A 41 58.40 -23.83 -9.57
N ILE A 42 57.07 -23.67 -9.59
CA ILE A 42 56.22 -23.80 -8.42
C ILE A 42 55.22 -24.91 -8.68
N LYS A 43 55.19 -25.91 -7.83
CA LYS A 43 54.19 -26.97 -7.87
C LYS A 43 53.04 -26.56 -6.93
N LEU A 44 51.87 -26.26 -7.51
CA LEU A 44 50.65 -26.06 -6.77
C LEU A 44 49.84 -27.35 -6.72
N ASP A 45 49.27 -27.69 -5.58
CA ASP A 45 48.38 -28.85 -5.43
C ASP A 45 47.10 -28.67 -6.25
N THR A 46 46.67 -27.41 -6.40
CA THR A 46 45.51 -27.04 -7.19
C THR A 46 45.83 -25.82 -8.04
N THR A 47 45.75 -25.98 -9.35
CA THR A 47 45.96 -24.88 -10.33
C THR A 47 44.64 -24.26 -10.82
N LYS A 48 43.52 -24.93 -10.57
CA LYS A 48 42.16 -24.45 -10.93
C LYS A 48 41.21 -24.64 -9.78
N ILE A 49 40.43 -23.62 -9.49
CA ILE A 49 39.36 -23.67 -8.51
C ILE A 49 38.01 -23.46 -9.17
N LYS A 50 36.97 -24.09 -8.62
CA LYS A 50 35.59 -23.88 -9.04
C LYS A 50 35.02 -22.67 -8.30
N VAL A 51 34.73 -21.61 -9.02
CA VAL A 51 34.13 -20.40 -8.48
C VAL A 51 32.64 -20.37 -8.85
N LYS A 52 31.81 -20.27 -7.84
CA LYS A 52 30.37 -20.04 -8.01
C LYS A 52 30.06 -18.56 -7.71
N ILE A 53 29.48 -17.86 -8.67
CA ILE A 53 29.06 -16.46 -8.54
C ILE A 53 27.54 -16.44 -8.59
N GLY A 54 26.93 -16.04 -7.49
CA GLY A 54 25.49 -15.79 -7.40
C GLY A 54 25.22 -14.30 -7.62
N LEU A 55 24.23 -14.00 -8.43
CA LEU A 55 23.74 -12.64 -8.65
C LEU A 55 22.50 -12.41 -7.81
N SER A 56 22.51 -11.34 -7.02
CA SER A 56 21.30 -10.86 -6.35
C SER A 56 20.66 -9.78 -7.20
N ARG A 57 19.35 -9.88 -7.38
CA ARG A 57 18.55 -8.85 -8.02
C ARG A 57 18.05 -7.85 -7.00
N THR A 58 17.64 -6.69 -7.47
CA THR A 58 17.00 -5.68 -6.63
C THR A 58 15.56 -5.45 -7.05
N LYS A 59 14.70 -5.13 -6.11
CA LYS A 59 13.29 -4.81 -6.30
C LYS A 59 12.88 -3.68 -5.38
N THR A 60 12.20 -2.69 -5.94
CA THR A 60 11.58 -1.64 -5.13
C THR A 60 10.16 -2.06 -4.75
N ILE A 61 9.86 -2.08 -3.46
CA ILE A 61 8.54 -2.48 -2.95
C ILE A 61 7.98 -1.41 -2.01
N PRO A 62 6.64 -1.26 -1.94
CA PRO A 62 6.01 -0.32 -1.04
C PRO A 62 6.03 -0.82 0.41
N PHE A 63 6.10 0.10 1.33
CA PHE A 63 5.70 -0.12 2.70
C PHE A 63 4.18 -0.03 2.84
N THR A 64 3.61 -0.78 3.78
CA THR A 64 2.19 -0.72 4.13
C THR A 64 2.01 -0.53 5.63
N VAL A 65 0.96 0.21 5.98
CA VAL A 65 0.53 0.40 7.36
C VAL A 65 -0.94 0.01 7.44
N GLU A 66 -1.26 -0.87 8.34
CA GLU A 66 -2.64 -1.28 8.62
C GLU A 66 -3.12 -0.62 9.90
N THR A 67 -4.45 -0.51 10.05
CA THR A 67 -5.08 -0.04 11.26
C THR A 67 -6.04 -1.08 11.81
N LYS A 68 -6.15 -1.15 13.13
CA LYS A 68 -7.13 -1.95 13.85
C LYS A 68 -8.07 -1.05 14.63
N GLY A 69 -9.36 -1.40 14.66
CA GLY A 69 -10.37 -0.64 15.39
C GLY A 69 -10.91 0.55 14.62
N THR A 70 -11.67 1.38 15.31
CA THR A 70 -12.29 2.61 14.78
C THR A 70 -12.05 3.77 15.74
N PRO A 71 -11.87 5.00 15.23
CA PRO A 71 -11.75 6.18 16.09
C PRO A 71 -12.97 6.37 16.99
N GLY A 72 -12.76 7.09 18.08
CA GLY A 72 -13.80 7.41 19.07
C GLY A 72 -15.02 8.11 18.44
N LYS A 73 -16.14 8.05 19.17
CA LYS A 73 -17.40 8.66 18.74
C LYS A 73 -17.20 10.13 18.33
N GLY A 74 -17.61 10.49 17.11
CA GLY A 74 -17.46 11.83 16.58
C GLY A 74 -16.12 12.12 15.89
N TYR A 75 -15.26 11.11 15.76
CA TYR A 75 -13.96 11.19 15.08
C TYR A 75 -13.87 10.25 13.89
N VAL A 76 -12.92 10.49 13.00
CA VAL A 76 -12.69 9.71 11.79
C VAL A 76 -11.20 9.66 11.50
N LEU A 77 -10.72 8.53 10.96
CA LEU A 77 -9.37 8.42 10.41
C LEU A 77 -9.30 9.21 9.11
N GLY A 78 -8.39 10.18 9.06
CA GLY A 78 -8.04 10.93 7.86
C GLY A 78 -6.96 10.20 7.03
N SER A 79 -5.76 10.76 6.99
CA SER A 79 -4.61 10.16 6.31
C SER A 79 -3.75 9.34 7.27
N ILE A 80 -2.97 8.42 6.67
CA ILE A 80 -1.83 7.79 7.31
C ILE A 80 -0.59 8.23 6.55
N ASP A 81 0.25 9.03 7.23
CA ASP A 81 1.44 9.64 6.65
C ASP A 81 2.69 8.95 7.19
N TYR A 82 3.64 8.64 6.32
CA TYR A 82 4.95 8.08 6.66
C TYR A 82 5.90 8.23 5.48
N GLU A 83 7.20 8.31 5.76
CA GLU A 83 8.27 8.34 4.79
C GLU A 83 9.45 7.45 5.25
N PRO A 84 10.10 6.71 4.32
CA PRO A 84 9.80 6.60 2.88
C PRO A 84 8.56 5.72 2.59
N LYS A 85 7.93 5.89 1.42
CA LYS A 85 6.81 5.04 0.98
C LYS A 85 7.28 3.71 0.41
N HIS A 86 8.52 3.65 -0.11
CA HIS A 86 9.10 2.50 -0.78
C HIS A 86 10.49 2.22 -0.26
N ILE A 87 10.93 0.99 -0.40
CA ILE A 87 12.27 0.54 -0.05
C ILE A 87 12.82 -0.38 -1.14
N GLU A 88 14.12 -0.35 -1.34
CA GLU A 88 14.81 -1.24 -2.25
C GLU A 88 15.38 -2.43 -1.49
N ILE A 89 15.00 -3.64 -1.92
CA ILE A 89 15.43 -4.91 -1.37
C ILE A 89 16.22 -5.70 -2.40
N THR A 90 17.02 -6.65 -1.92
CA THR A 90 17.83 -7.55 -2.76
C THR A 90 17.67 -8.98 -2.29
N GLY A 91 17.77 -9.93 -3.23
CA GLY A 91 17.67 -11.36 -2.96
C GLY A 91 17.66 -12.18 -4.24
N ALA A 92 17.39 -13.48 -4.11
CA ALA A 92 17.15 -14.35 -5.25
C ALA A 92 15.85 -13.93 -5.98
N GLU A 93 15.79 -14.14 -7.30
CA GLU A 93 14.64 -13.73 -8.13
C GLU A 93 13.33 -14.34 -7.63
N ASP A 94 13.32 -15.66 -7.41
CA ASP A 94 12.13 -16.39 -6.95
C ASP A 94 11.61 -15.92 -5.59
N ASP A 95 12.50 -15.43 -4.70
CA ASP A 95 12.12 -14.91 -3.39
C ASP A 95 11.62 -13.47 -3.48
N LEU A 96 12.23 -12.66 -4.36
CA LEU A 96 11.77 -11.30 -4.63
C LEU A 96 10.38 -11.28 -5.28
N GLU A 97 10.06 -12.26 -6.14
CA GLU A 97 8.73 -12.33 -6.78
C GLU A 97 7.60 -12.54 -5.77
N LYS A 98 7.86 -13.28 -4.70
CA LYS A 98 6.87 -13.57 -3.63
C LYS A 98 6.53 -12.36 -2.76
N ILE A 99 7.36 -11.29 -2.80
CA ILE A 99 7.19 -10.13 -1.94
C ILE A 99 6.61 -8.97 -2.73
N SER A 100 5.41 -8.55 -2.37
CA SER A 100 4.72 -7.40 -2.98
C SER A 100 4.78 -6.13 -2.13
N SER A 101 4.94 -6.25 -0.82
CA SER A 101 5.02 -5.13 0.13
C SER A 101 5.65 -5.56 1.45
N ILE A 102 6.09 -4.60 2.26
CA ILE A 102 6.52 -4.81 3.65
C ILE A 102 5.57 -4.07 4.58
N LYS A 103 4.98 -4.81 5.52
CA LYS A 103 4.14 -4.25 6.56
C LYS A 103 4.99 -3.63 7.67
N LEU A 104 4.89 -2.31 7.85
CA LEU A 104 5.61 -1.57 8.89
C LEU A 104 4.95 -1.71 10.27
N ALA A 105 3.62 -1.58 10.31
CA ALA A 105 2.89 -1.58 11.55
C ALA A 105 1.42 -1.96 11.37
N ASN A 106 0.82 -2.40 12.47
CA ASN A 106 -0.61 -2.43 12.69
C ASN A 106 -0.90 -1.43 13.84
N LEU A 107 -1.53 -0.30 13.51
CA LEU A 107 -1.85 0.74 14.49
C LEU A 107 -3.23 0.50 15.08
N ASP A 108 -3.32 0.37 16.38
CA ASP A 108 -4.61 0.36 17.05
C ASP A 108 -5.10 1.81 17.19
N ILE A 109 -6.20 2.12 16.50
CA ILE A 109 -6.87 3.42 16.51
C ILE A 109 -8.20 3.39 17.28
N SER A 110 -8.46 2.29 18.00
CA SER A 110 -9.70 2.12 18.76
C SER A 110 -9.91 3.27 19.73
N ASP A 111 -11.11 3.84 19.71
CA ASP A 111 -11.55 4.95 20.56
C ASP A 111 -10.67 6.20 20.57
N SER A 112 -9.74 6.29 19.62
CA SER A 112 -8.81 7.41 19.53
C SER A 112 -9.51 8.70 19.11
N THR A 113 -9.24 9.77 19.87
CA THR A 113 -9.75 11.15 19.61
C THR A 113 -8.64 12.12 19.22
N LYS A 114 -7.40 11.64 19.13
CA LYS A 114 -6.18 12.38 18.74
C LYS A 114 -5.38 11.55 17.76
N SER A 115 -4.62 12.23 16.92
CA SER A 115 -3.67 11.57 16.02
C SER A 115 -2.67 10.73 16.80
N ILE A 116 -2.28 9.58 16.20
CA ILE A 116 -1.35 8.61 16.78
C ILE A 116 -0.06 8.66 15.99
N GLU A 117 1.06 8.72 16.69
CA GLU A 117 2.38 8.58 16.10
C GLU A 117 3.07 7.30 16.57
N LYS A 118 3.77 6.64 15.66
CA LYS A 118 4.61 5.48 15.97
C LYS A 118 5.90 5.56 15.15
N THR A 119 7.03 5.43 15.84
CA THR A 119 8.34 5.35 15.20
C THR A 119 8.75 3.89 15.05
N ILE A 120 9.15 3.50 13.83
CA ILE A 120 9.70 2.20 13.51
C ILE A 120 11.18 2.38 13.18
N LYS A 121 12.04 1.65 13.88
CA LYS A 121 13.47 1.59 13.55
C LYS A 121 13.65 0.61 12.38
N ALA A 122 14.58 0.91 11.48
CA ALA A 122 14.87 0.02 10.35
C ALA A 122 15.29 -1.38 10.82
N SER A 123 15.99 -1.49 11.96
CA SER A 123 16.37 -2.75 12.58
C SER A 123 15.20 -3.62 13.02
N ASP A 124 14.03 -3.02 13.26
CA ASP A 124 12.84 -3.72 13.73
C ASP A 124 11.99 -4.27 12.57
N ILE A 125 12.35 -3.89 11.33
CA ILE A 125 11.65 -4.36 10.13
C ILE A 125 12.15 -5.76 9.79
N LYS A 126 11.28 -6.75 9.96
CA LYS A 126 11.59 -8.14 9.61
C LYS A 126 11.43 -8.36 8.12
N LEU A 127 12.48 -8.85 7.50
CA LEU A 127 12.47 -9.33 6.12
C LEU A 127 12.40 -10.87 6.12
N PRO A 128 11.80 -11.48 5.10
CA PRO A 128 11.87 -12.92 4.89
C PRO A 128 13.33 -13.41 4.71
N ASP A 129 13.57 -14.68 4.96
CA ASP A 129 14.87 -15.30 4.75
C ASP A 129 15.32 -15.14 3.28
N GLY A 130 16.59 -14.88 3.07
CA GLY A 130 17.17 -14.66 1.75
C GLY A 130 16.97 -13.26 1.17
N ILE A 131 16.25 -12.38 1.87
CA ILE A 131 16.01 -10.99 1.47
C ILE A 131 16.78 -10.04 2.39
N ALA A 132 17.37 -9.01 1.79
CA ALA A 132 18.09 -7.97 2.52
C ALA A 132 17.73 -6.57 1.97
N PHE A 133 17.99 -5.53 2.75
CA PHE A 133 17.98 -4.17 2.24
C PHE A 133 19.21 -3.92 1.37
N VAL A 134 19.04 -3.20 0.25
CA VAL A 134 20.16 -2.77 -0.60
C VAL A 134 21.08 -1.81 0.16
N LYS A 135 20.51 -0.90 0.94
CA LYS A 135 21.26 -0.04 1.85
C LYS A 135 21.40 -0.70 3.21
N SER A 136 22.58 -0.57 3.84
CA SER A 136 22.75 -1.04 5.22
C SER A 136 21.70 -0.40 6.14
N VAL A 137 21.21 -1.19 7.11
CA VAL A 137 20.15 -0.79 8.05
C VAL A 137 20.48 0.53 8.75
N ASP A 138 21.74 0.77 9.09
CA ASP A 138 22.20 2.00 9.75
C ASP A 138 22.05 3.27 8.89
N LYS A 139 21.93 3.10 7.55
CA LYS A 139 21.68 4.22 6.61
C LYS A 139 20.20 4.46 6.35
N ILE A 140 19.32 3.60 6.85
CA ILE A 140 17.87 3.76 6.75
C ILE A 140 17.40 4.55 7.97
N LYS A 141 16.85 5.74 7.75
CA LYS A 141 16.30 6.57 8.82
C LYS A 141 15.09 5.88 9.48
N ASN A 142 14.86 6.16 10.76
CA ASN A 142 13.64 5.77 11.43
C ASN A 142 12.41 6.27 10.67
N ILE A 143 11.41 5.41 10.53
CA ILE A 143 10.15 5.74 9.87
C ILE A 143 9.15 6.18 10.91
N VAL A 144 8.74 7.45 10.85
CA VAL A 144 7.68 7.98 11.70
C VAL A 144 6.36 7.81 10.97
N ILE A 145 5.45 7.07 11.55
CA ILE A 145 4.11 6.84 11.04
C ILE A 145 3.14 7.68 11.85
N ARG A 146 2.35 8.51 11.16
CA ARG A 146 1.29 9.33 11.77
C ARG A 146 -0.06 8.93 11.20
N ALA A 147 -0.96 8.43 12.05
CA ALA A 147 -2.37 8.26 11.74
C ALA A 147 -3.14 9.51 12.20
N ASN A 148 -3.63 10.28 11.25
CA ASN A 148 -4.33 11.53 11.54
C ASN A 148 -5.80 11.24 11.90
N ILE A 149 -6.16 11.52 13.15
CA ILE A 149 -7.53 11.37 13.65
C ILE A 149 -8.16 12.76 13.72
N GLU A 150 -9.27 12.94 13.01
CA GLU A 150 -9.95 14.23 12.88
C GLU A 150 -11.37 14.15 13.43
N LYS A 151 -11.87 15.29 13.94
CA LYS A 151 -13.28 15.42 14.32
C LYS A 151 -14.16 15.38 13.06
N LYS A 152 -15.26 14.61 13.10
CA LYS A 152 -16.21 14.56 11.99
C LYS A 152 -16.84 15.93 11.74
N THR A 153 -16.85 16.33 10.49
CA THR A 153 -17.64 17.47 10.01
C THR A 153 -19.06 16.99 9.68
N LYS A 154 -20.05 17.83 9.95
CA LYS A 154 -21.45 17.57 9.61
C LYS A 154 -21.95 18.59 8.61
N ARG A 155 -22.76 18.15 7.65
CA ARG A 155 -23.40 19.00 6.66
C ARG A 155 -24.79 18.45 6.33
N THR A 156 -25.72 19.33 6.02
CA THR A 156 -27.02 18.97 5.42
C THR A 156 -26.94 19.26 3.95
N LEU A 157 -27.23 18.27 3.12
CA LEU A 157 -27.45 18.42 1.68
C LEU A 157 -28.95 18.45 1.40
N THR A 158 -29.34 19.28 0.48
CA THR A 158 -30.69 19.33 -0.04
C THR A 158 -30.72 18.62 -1.38
N ILE A 159 -31.55 17.61 -1.52
CA ILE A 159 -31.76 16.86 -2.76
C ILE A 159 -33.07 17.29 -3.36
N PRO A 160 -33.09 18.02 -4.50
CA PRO A 160 -34.31 18.27 -5.26
C PRO A 160 -34.89 16.91 -5.70
N THR A 161 -36.21 16.74 -5.52
CA THR A 161 -36.86 15.45 -5.83
C THR A 161 -36.80 15.11 -7.32
N GLU A 162 -36.70 16.11 -8.19
CA GLU A 162 -36.44 15.94 -9.63
C GLU A 162 -35.12 15.30 -9.98
N GLN A 163 -34.13 15.30 -9.06
CA GLN A 163 -32.84 14.65 -9.22
C GLN A 163 -32.82 13.19 -8.71
N ILE A 164 -33.95 12.69 -8.22
CA ILE A 164 -34.09 11.33 -7.75
C ILE A 164 -34.46 10.43 -8.93
N ALA A 165 -33.61 9.49 -9.27
CA ALA A 165 -33.85 8.54 -10.34
C ALA A 165 -34.91 7.50 -9.91
N LEU A 166 -35.97 7.33 -10.70
CA LEU A 166 -36.92 6.25 -10.54
C LEU A 166 -36.43 5.06 -11.37
N ILE A 167 -36.01 3.98 -10.71
CA ILE A 167 -35.52 2.79 -11.38
C ILE A 167 -36.59 1.69 -11.33
N ASN A 168 -36.52 0.74 -12.28
CA ASN A 168 -37.45 -0.39 -12.39
C ASN A 168 -38.94 0.01 -12.51
N ASN A 169 -39.25 1.19 -13.03
CA ASN A 169 -40.62 1.64 -13.33
C ASN A 169 -41.12 1.00 -14.64
N THR A 170 -41.21 -0.33 -14.66
CA THR A 170 -41.57 -1.11 -15.86
C THR A 170 -43.02 -0.89 -16.34
N LYS A 171 -43.90 -0.43 -15.45
CA LYS A 171 -45.31 -0.14 -15.73
C LYS A 171 -45.54 1.32 -16.20
N ASN A 172 -44.46 2.12 -16.27
CA ASN A 172 -44.49 3.55 -16.66
C ASN A 172 -45.47 4.39 -15.83
N TYR A 173 -45.53 4.11 -14.54
CA TYR A 173 -46.34 4.91 -13.63
C TYR A 173 -45.88 6.37 -13.57
N ASP A 174 -46.82 7.30 -13.48
CA ASP A 174 -46.53 8.68 -13.11
C ASP A 174 -46.30 8.76 -11.59
N VAL A 175 -45.25 9.48 -11.17
CA VAL A 175 -44.85 9.55 -9.77
C VAL A 175 -44.71 10.99 -9.34
N LYS A 176 -45.54 11.38 -8.41
CA LYS A 176 -45.57 12.72 -7.82
C LYS A 176 -44.98 12.69 -6.42
N PHE A 177 -44.01 13.56 -6.13
CA PHE A 177 -43.46 13.75 -4.79
C PHE A 177 -44.28 14.77 -4.01
N ASP A 178 -44.56 14.46 -2.74
CA ASP A 178 -45.26 15.40 -1.86
C ASP A 178 -44.37 16.61 -1.52
N ASP A 179 -43.03 16.38 -1.38
CA ASP A 179 -42.05 17.43 -1.11
C ASP A 179 -41.24 17.74 -2.38
N SER A 180 -40.87 18.99 -2.58
CA SER A 180 -40.00 19.41 -3.68
C SER A 180 -38.51 19.12 -3.40
N GLU A 181 -38.14 18.91 -2.15
CA GLU A 181 -36.77 18.66 -1.72
C GLU A 181 -36.67 17.75 -0.48
N LEU A 182 -35.62 16.96 -0.39
CA LEU A 182 -35.32 16.15 0.76
C LEU A 182 -34.01 16.58 1.44
N LYS A 183 -33.99 16.62 2.77
CA LYS A 183 -32.81 16.99 3.56
C LYS A 183 -32.06 15.76 4.03
N VAL A 184 -30.77 15.64 3.65
CA VAL A 184 -29.89 14.56 3.98
C VAL A 184 -28.79 15.06 4.89
N LYS A 185 -28.72 14.54 6.12
CA LYS A 185 -27.63 14.85 7.06
C LYS A 185 -26.47 13.88 6.84
N ILE A 186 -25.32 14.42 6.49
CA ILE A 186 -24.09 13.68 6.28
C ILE A 186 -23.04 14.06 7.33
N SER A 187 -22.16 13.14 7.66
CA SER A 187 -21.03 13.40 8.57
C SER A 187 -19.82 12.57 8.16
N GLY A 188 -18.62 13.10 8.37
CA GLY A 188 -17.40 12.39 8.01
C GLY A 188 -16.16 13.27 8.00
N LEU A 189 -15.17 12.84 7.21
CA LEU A 189 -13.96 13.61 6.99
C LEU A 189 -14.27 14.92 6.30
N ARG A 190 -13.75 16.02 6.83
CA ARG A 190 -14.05 17.38 6.33
C ARG A 190 -13.79 17.53 4.83
N SER A 191 -12.64 17.05 4.38
CA SER A 191 -12.25 17.12 2.96
C SER A 191 -13.19 16.37 2.00
N VAL A 192 -13.99 15.43 2.52
CA VAL A 192 -15.02 14.69 1.79
C VAL A 192 -16.36 15.42 1.91
N VAL A 193 -16.80 15.71 3.14
CA VAL A 193 -18.11 16.32 3.44
C VAL A 193 -18.29 17.68 2.76
N ASP A 194 -17.22 18.50 2.72
CA ASP A 194 -17.28 19.83 2.11
C ASP A 194 -17.39 19.79 0.57
N LYS A 195 -16.88 18.73 -0.06
CA LYS A 195 -16.82 18.59 -1.53
C LYS A 195 -17.98 17.80 -2.13
N VAL A 196 -18.63 16.94 -1.33
CA VAL A 196 -19.67 16.07 -1.84
C VAL A 196 -20.88 16.86 -2.34
N VAL A 197 -21.40 16.47 -3.50
CA VAL A 197 -22.62 17.05 -4.12
C VAL A 197 -23.68 15.97 -4.30
N VAL A 198 -24.91 16.38 -4.59
CA VAL A 198 -26.08 15.47 -4.73
C VAL A 198 -25.81 14.36 -5.75
N LYS A 199 -25.18 14.70 -6.87
CA LYS A 199 -24.84 13.74 -7.94
C LYS A 199 -23.97 12.58 -7.43
N ASP A 200 -23.07 12.82 -6.49
CA ASP A 200 -22.20 11.78 -5.93
C ASP A 200 -22.98 10.77 -5.10
N LEU A 201 -24.10 11.21 -4.49
CA LEU A 201 -24.99 10.35 -3.72
C LEU A 201 -25.88 9.49 -4.61
N ASN A 202 -26.05 9.84 -5.91
CA ASN A 202 -26.83 9.10 -6.89
C ASN A 202 -28.19 8.63 -6.33
N PRO A 203 -29.08 9.56 -5.92
CA PRO A 203 -30.33 9.24 -5.24
C PRO A 203 -31.27 8.45 -6.16
N LYS A 204 -31.81 7.33 -5.66
CA LYS A 204 -32.67 6.43 -6.43
C LYS A 204 -33.84 5.91 -5.59
N ILE A 205 -34.98 5.68 -6.24
CA ILE A 205 -36.14 4.95 -5.72
C ILE A 205 -36.36 3.76 -6.64
N ASP A 206 -36.44 2.56 -6.07
CA ASP A 206 -36.80 1.35 -6.82
C ASP A 206 -38.31 1.19 -6.83
N MET A 207 -38.91 1.33 -8.01
CA MET A 207 -40.37 1.32 -8.21
C MET A 207 -40.96 -0.09 -8.34
N GLN A 208 -40.14 -1.13 -8.32
CA GLN A 208 -40.61 -2.51 -8.59
C GLN A 208 -41.71 -2.99 -7.62
N LEU A 209 -41.69 -2.48 -6.37
CA LEU A 209 -42.60 -2.91 -5.30
C LEU A 209 -43.80 -2.00 -5.07
N TYR A 210 -43.97 -0.94 -5.89
CA TYR A 210 -45.00 0.07 -5.66
C TYR A 210 -46.08 0.01 -6.75
N GLU A 211 -47.32 -0.10 -6.31
CA GLU A 211 -48.52 -0.05 -7.12
C GLU A 211 -49.16 1.37 -7.00
N PRO A 212 -50.18 1.70 -7.82
CA PRO A 212 -50.89 2.97 -7.68
C PRO A 212 -51.40 3.25 -6.25
N GLY A 213 -51.15 4.45 -5.76
CA GLY A 213 -51.47 4.87 -4.42
C GLY A 213 -50.38 5.74 -3.78
N THR A 214 -50.57 6.12 -2.50
CA THR A 214 -49.61 6.94 -1.77
C THR A 214 -48.69 6.06 -0.91
N HIS A 215 -47.35 6.25 -1.04
CA HIS A 215 -46.33 5.44 -0.38
C HIS A 215 -45.29 6.31 0.30
N THR A 216 -44.73 5.79 1.44
CA THR A 216 -43.50 6.32 2.00
C THR A 216 -42.38 5.37 1.57
N VAL A 217 -41.47 5.86 0.71
CA VAL A 217 -40.43 5.05 0.06
C VAL A 217 -39.07 5.46 0.55
N GLN A 218 -38.16 4.50 0.65
CA GLN A 218 -36.77 4.76 1.02
C GLN A 218 -35.98 5.19 -0.20
N VAL A 219 -35.27 6.32 -0.08
CA VAL A 219 -34.33 6.80 -1.10
C VAL A 219 -33.00 6.10 -0.89
N GLN A 220 -32.56 5.34 -1.88
CA GLN A 220 -31.26 4.69 -1.91
C GLN A 220 -30.19 5.72 -2.26
N LEU A 221 -29.12 5.76 -1.46
CA LEU A 221 -27.99 6.67 -1.64
C LEU A 221 -26.68 5.89 -1.71
N THR A 222 -25.78 6.31 -2.57
CA THR A 222 -24.45 5.70 -2.71
C THR A 222 -23.60 6.00 -1.48
N LYS A 223 -22.95 4.96 -0.95
CA LYS A 223 -21.98 5.10 0.16
C LYS A 223 -20.67 5.68 -0.36
N ILE A 224 -20.20 6.75 0.28
CA ILE A 224 -18.92 7.40 -0.02
C ILE A 224 -17.93 7.08 1.09
N LYS A 225 -16.70 6.71 0.73
CA LYS A 225 -15.62 6.41 1.69
C LYS A 225 -15.38 7.62 2.61
N ASN A 226 -15.18 7.38 3.89
CA ASN A 226 -14.93 8.39 4.94
C ASN A 226 -16.11 9.37 5.18
N MET A 227 -17.31 9.00 4.74
CA MET A 227 -18.57 9.71 5.01
C MET A 227 -19.66 8.72 5.45
N SER A 228 -20.55 9.19 6.27
CA SER A 228 -21.75 8.46 6.73
C SER A 228 -22.99 9.32 6.55
N ILE A 229 -24.08 8.69 6.17
CA ILE A 229 -25.41 9.29 6.19
C ILE A 229 -26.00 9.05 7.57
N GLU A 230 -26.41 10.10 8.29
CA GLU A 230 -26.80 9.98 9.71
C GLU A 230 -28.13 9.27 9.94
N LYS A 231 -29.06 9.36 8.95
CA LYS A 231 -30.39 8.71 8.99
C LYS A 231 -30.80 8.26 7.58
N ASN A 232 -31.58 7.21 7.51
CA ASN A 232 -32.23 6.82 6.26
C ASN A 232 -33.09 7.98 5.74
N VAL A 233 -33.05 8.17 4.44
CA VAL A 233 -33.83 9.21 3.76
C VAL A 233 -35.02 8.55 3.13
N SER A 234 -36.19 9.05 3.41
CA SER A 234 -37.47 8.62 2.82
C SER A 234 -38.19 9.77 2.14
N ALA A 235 -38.94 9.46 1.11
CA ALA A 235 -39.81 10.36 0.41
C ALA A 235 -41.25 9.86 0.49
N LYS A 236 -42.24 10.76 0.50
CA LYS A 236 -43.61 10.41 0.30
C LYS A 236 -43.96 10.69 -1.16
N ILE A 237 -44.51 9.68 -1.83
CA ILE A 237 -44.85 9.72 -3.25
C ILE A 237 -46.27 9.25 -3.48
N THR A 238 -46.90 9.76 -4.53
CA THR A 238 -48.16 9.26 -5.09
C THR A 238 -47.84 8.66 -6.45
N VAL A 239 -48.24 7.42 -6.67
CA VAL A 239 -48.08 6.65 -7.91
C VAL A 239 -49.44 6.60 -8.61
N GLU A 240 -49.50 7.04 -9.87
CA GLU A 240 -50.70 7.08 -10.72
C GLU A 240 -50.51 6.25 -11.99
#